data_8d2abd4aae9efbb117564f5f5fee8658
#
_entry.id   8d2abd4aae9efbb117564f5f5fee8658
#
_cell.length_a   1.000
_cell.length_b   1.000
_cell.length_c   1.000
_cell.angle_alpha   90.00
_cell.angle_beta   90.00
_cell.angle_gamma   90.00
#
_symmetry.space_group_name_H-M   'P 1'
#
loop_
_entity.id
_entity.type
_entity.pdbx_description
1 polymer ?
#
loop_
_entity_poly.entity_id
_entity_poly.type
_entity_poly.pdbx_seq_one_letter_code
_entity_poly.pdbx_strand_id
1 'polypeptide(L)' 'MFRDLVDDDISQALEKLPEDFRTVVLLCDVEGFTYEEIANMLDVPIGTIRSRLHRGRNLLKDQLKDYAEKRGYQQN' A
#
# COMPACT_ATOMS: atom_id res chain seq x y z
N MET A 1 14.49 -3.88 15.97
CA MET A 1 14.89 -3.42 14.67
C MET A 1 14.04 -2.28 14.22
N PHE A 2 14.67 -1.33 13.68
CA PHE A 2 13.98 -0.15 13.18
C PHE A 2 12.85 -0.53 12.23
N ARG A 3 13.13 -1.48 11.35
CA ARG A 3 12.17 -1.92 10.36
C ARG A 3 10.92 -2.52 10.99
N ASP A 4 11.09 -3.22 12.08
CA ASP A 4 9.97 -3.87 12.74
C ASP A 4 8.98 -2.87 13.31
N LEU A 5 9.48 -1.75 13.78
CA LEU A 5 8.61 -0.74 14.37
C LEU A 5 7.70 -0.11 13.35
N VAL A 6 8.20 0.07 12.14
CA VAL A 6 7.42 0.67 11.08
C VAL A 6 6.49 -0.36 10.46
N ASP A 7 6.99 -1.57 10.31
CA ASP A 7 6.29 -2.60 9.57
C ASP A 7 5.01 -3.07 10.23
N ASP A 8 4.92 -3.02 11.56
CA ASP A 8 3.72 -3.49 12.22
C ASP A 8 2.47 -2.76 11.76
N ASP A 9 2.51 -1.44 11.78
CA ASP A 9 1.35 -0.65 11.38
C ASP A 9 1.07 -0.81 9.90
N ILE A 10 2.13 -0.78 9.10
CA ILE A 10 1.97 -0.88 7.65
C ILE A 10 1.49 -2.26 7.26
N SER A 11 2.02 -3.30 7.90
CA SER A 11 1.60 -4.66 7.60
C SER A 11 0.11 -4.85 7.89
N GLN A 12 -0.35 -4.34 9.02
CA GLN A 12 -1.75 -4.47 9.37
C GLN A 12 -2.63 -3.68 8.42
N ALA A 13 -2.18 -2.49 8.05
CA ALA A 13 -2.93 -1.68 7.11
C ALA A 13 -3.03 -2.37 5.75
N LEU A 14 -1.93 -2.94 5.30
CA LEU A 14 -1.91 -3.65 4.03
C LEU A 14 -2.83 -4.86 4.04
N GLU A 15 -2.89 -5.57 5.15
CA GLU A 15 -3.74 -6.75 5.24
C GLU A 15 -5.21 -6.40 5.10
N LYS A 16 -5.58 -5.18 5.40
CA LYS A 16 -6.98 -4.75 5.27
C LYS A 16 -7.34 -4.32 3.87
N LEU A 17 -6.36 -4.19 3.00
CA LEU A 17 -6.63 -3.85 1.61
C LEU A 17 -7.13 -5.07 0.84
N PRO A 18 -8.05 -4.85 -0.12
CA PRO A 18 -8.37 -5.92 -1.05
C PRO A 18 -7.10 -6.42 -1.73
N GLU A 19 -7.09 -7.70 -2.06
CA GLU A 19 -5.88 -8.33 -2.58
C GLU A 19 -5.33 -7.64 -3.82
N ASP A 20 -6.21 -7.24 -4.73
CA ASP A 20 -5.77 -6.58 -5.96
C ASP A 20 -4.99 -5.30 -5.68
N PHE A 21 -5.46 -4.53 -4.72
CA PHE A 21 -4.81 -3.27 -4.37
C PHE A 21 -3.53 -3.52 -3.59
N ARG A 22 -3.59 -4.48 -2.66
CA ARG A 22 -2.43 -4.80 -1.84
C ARG A 22 -1.26 -5.25 -2.69
N THR A 23 -1.53 -6.10 -3.66
CA THR A 23 -0.49 -6.65 -4.52
C THR A 23 0.26 -5.54 -5.27
N VAL A 24 -0.47 -4.62 -5.89
CA VAL A 24 0.20 -3.57 -6.67
C VAL A 24 0.94 -2.59 -5.76
N VAL A 25 0.39 -2.30 -4.59
CA VAL A 25 1.08 -1.42 -3.66
C VAL A 25 2.39 -2.06 -3.20
N LEU A 26 2.35 -3.34 -2.86
CA LEU A 26 3.55 -4.04 -2.45
C LEU A 26 4.59 -4.08 -3.55
N LEU A 27 4.18 -4.41 -4.76
CA LEU A 27 5.13 -4.52 -5.86
C LEU A 27 5.74 -3.17 -6.22
N CYS A 28 4.97 -2.12 -6.16
CA CYS A 28 5.46 -0.80 -6.54
C CYS A 28 6.19 -0.11 -5.40
N ASP A 29 5.54 0.00 -4.25
CA ASP A 29 6.04 0.85 -3.18
C ASP A 29 7.05 0.16 -2.28
N VAL A 30 6.98 -1.15 -2.17
CA VAL A 30 7.91 -1.89 -1.31
C VAL A 30 9.02 -2.52 -2.15
N GLU A 31 8.65 -3.21 -3.23
CA GLU A 31 9.63 -3.92 -4.04
C GLU A 31 10.29 -3.05 -5.09
N GLY A 32 9.66 -1.95 -5.47
CA GLY A 32 10.29 -1.01 -6.39
C GLY A 32 10.11 -1.30 -7.86
N PHE A 33 9.16 -2.16 -8.22
CA PHE A 33 8.91 -2.43 -9.64
C PHE A 33 8.22 -1.25 -10.29
N THR A 34 8.49 -1.05 -11.57
CA THR A 34 7.81 0.00 -12.32
C THR A 34 6.39 -0.42 -12.67
N TYR A 35 5.57 0.55 -13.06
CA TYR A 35 4.20 0.26 -13.49
C TYR A 35 4.18 -0.73 -14.64
N GLU A 36 5.07 -0.54 -15.61
CA GLU A 36 5.15 -1.44 -16.75
C GLU A 36 5.50 -2.85 -16.33
N GLU A 37 6.46 -2.96 -15.42
CA GLU A 37 6.88 -4.27 -14.94
C GLU A 37 5.73 -4.97 -14.24
N ILE A 38 5.01 -4.23 -13.40
CA ILE A 38 3.89 -4.81 -12.68
C ILE A 38 2.78 -5.22 -13.64
N ALA A 39 2.50 -4.38 -14.63
CA ALA A 39 1.49 -4.70 -15.63
C ALA A 39 1.84 -6.00 -16.34
N ASN A 40 3.10 -6.18 -16.70
CA ASN A 40 3.55 -7.40 -17.35
C ASN A 40 3.48 -8.60 -16.41
N MET A 41 3.87 -8.41 -15.16
CA MET A 41 3.85 -9.50 -14.19
C MET A 41 2.44 -10.01 -13.93
N LEU A 42 1.49 -9.09 -13.85
CA LEU A 42 0.11 -9.45 -13.55
C LEU A 42 -0.74 -9.65 -14.80
N ASP A 43 -0.17 -9.37 -15.95
CA ASP A 43 -0.87 -9.54 -17.24
C ASP A 43 -2.13 -8.71 -17.31
N VAL A 44 -2.01 -7.43 -16.96
CA VAL A 44 -3.11 -6.47 -17.04
C VAL A 44 -2.60 -5.20 -17.69
N PRO A 45 -3.50 -4.37 -18.22
CA PRO A 45 -3.09 -3.10 -18.83
C PRO A 45 -2.46 -2.17 -17.79
N ILE A 46 -1.54 -1.33 -18.24
CA ILE A 46 -0.86 -0.42 -17.32
C ILE A 46 -1.83 0.56 -16.67
N GLY A 47 -2.90 0.91 -17.38
CA GLY A 47 -3.93 1.77 -16.79
C GLY A 47 -4.59 1.15 -15.56
N THR A 48 -4.74 -0.18 -15.58
CA THR A 48 -5.28 -0.91 -14.45
C THR A 48 -4.34 -0.78 -13.24
N ILE A 49 -3.02 -0.84 -13.50
CA ILE A 49 -2.05 -0.69 -12.41
C ILE A 49 -2.17 0.70 -11.79
N ARG A 50 -2.27 1.74 -12.63
CA ARG A 50 -2.42 3.09 -12.13
C ARG A 50 -3.66 3.26 -11.26
N SER A 51 -4.78 2.73 -11.73
CA SER A 51 -6.04 2.80 -10.98
C SER A 51 -5.93 2.08 -9.66
N ARG A 52 -5.38 0.89 -9.67
CA ARG A 52 -5.25 0.09 -8.46
C ARG A 52 -4.30 0.73 -7.47
N LEU A 53 -3.22 1.32 -7.95
CA LEU A 53 -2.29 2.01 -7.07
C LEU A 53 -2.92 3.23 -6.44
N HIS A 54 -3.64 4.00 -7.25
CA HIS A 54 -4.29 5.19 -6.73
C HIS A 54 -5.28 4.83 -5.61
N ARG A 55 -6.12 3.85 -5.86
CA ARG A 55 -7.10 3.42 -4.87
C ARG A 55 -6.45 2.75 -3.68
N GLY A 56 -5.47 1.90 -3.95
CA GLY A 56 -4.77 1.19 -2.88
C GLY A 56 -4.05 2.14 -1.96
N ARG A 57 -3.38 3.14 -2.53
CA ARG A 57 -2.67 4.11 -1.70
C ARG A 57 -3.62 4.96 -0.87
N ASN A 58 -4.77 5.29 -1.43
CA ASN A 58 -5.76 6.05 -0.68
C ASN A 58 -6.33 5.24 0.48
N LEU A 59 -6.63 3.98 0.23
CA LEU A 59 -7.12 3.11 1.29
C LEU A 59 -6.07 2.90 2.37
N LEU A 60 -4.83 2.73 1.95
CA LEU A 60 -3.74 2.55 2.90
C LEU A 60 -3.57 3.78 3.77
N LYS A 61 -3.66 4.95 3.14
CA LYS A 61 -3.55 6.21 3.87
C LYS A 61 -4.65 6.32 4.92
N ASP A 62 -5.87 5.93 4.58
CA ASP A 62 -6.97 5.97 5.51
C ASP A 62 -6.74 5.01 6.69
N GLN A 63 -6.23 3.82 6.40
CA GLN A 63 -5.93 2.86 7.45
C GLN A 63 -4.85 3.39 8.39
N LEU A 64 -3.82 3.99 7.84
CA LEU A 64 -2.73 4.51 8.65
C LEU A 64 -3.17 5.70 9.48
N LYS A 65 -4.09 6.49 8.95
CA LYS A 65 -4.66 7.59 9.69
C LYS A 65 -5.39 7.10 10.94
N ASP A 66 -6.15 6.02 10.78
CA ASP A 66 -6.85 5.42 11.92
C ASP A 66 -5.86 4.96 12.98
N TYR A 67 -4.79 4.30 12.56
CA TYR A 67 -3.78 3.85 13.51
C TYR A 67 -3.14 5.01 14.23
N ALA A 68 -2.82 6.06 13.50
CA ALA A 68 -2.19 7.22 14.10
C ALA A 68 -3.10 7.85 15.16
N GLU A 69 -4.38 7.93 14.86
CA GLU A 69 -5.32 8.50 15.81
C GLU A 69 -5.46 7.64 17.05
N LYS A 70 -5.53 6.35 16.86
CA LYS A 70 -5.67 5.44 17.99
C LYS A 70 -4.45 5.45 18.90
N ARG A 71 -3.28 5.68 18.32
CA ARG A 71 -2.05 5.68 19.09
C ARG A 71 -1.68 7.04 19.63
N GLY A 72 -2.49 8.02 19.33
CA GLY A 72 -2.22 9.37 19.84
C GLY A 72 -1.22 10.15 19.05
N TYR A 73 -0.89 9.70 17.85
CA TYR A 73 -0.04 10.47 16.96
C TYR A 73 -0.84 11.66 16.49
N GLN A 74 -0.44 12.84 16.87
CA GLN A 74 -1.17 14.02 16.47
C GLN A 74 -0.43 14.73 15.40
N GLN A 75 -1.19 15.16 14.45
CA GLN A 75 -0.57 15.96 13.49
C GLN A 75 -0.71 17.32 13.91
N ASN A 76 -0.80 17.90 14.23
CA ASN A 76 -1.08 19.16 14.54
C ASN A 76 -0.70 20.15 14.10
#